data_8917facdd7dfb71d733061605e53e714
#
_entry.id   8917facdd7dfb71d733061605e53e714
#
_cell.length_a   1.000
_cell.length_b   1.000
_cell.length_c   1.000
_cell.angle_alpha   90.00
_cell.angle_beta   90.00
_cell.angle_gamma   90.00
#
_symmetry.space_group_name_H-M   'P 1'
#
loop_
_entity.id
_entity.type
_entity.pdbx_description
1 polymer ?
#
loop_
_entity_poly.entity_id
_entity_poly.type
_entity_poly.pdbx_seq_one_letter_code
_entity_poly.pdbx_strand_id
1 'polypeptide(L)'
;MKDATSSPGEIVVVGAGMAAHRFVERLLRDPGTAVRVTVIGDEGYGPYDRSEVAGLLSGDDPAELQLDRSVFRDDRVRLVRDDRVLRIDRTARTVRTRSRRTYSYDTLVLATGSFASQVAVPGARLPGCFVLHSIEDAEAILTFVEARSGVLGRPLRGVVIGGGRRGLEAAVALDEAGVATTIVQYADRLLPERLDEVGAGVLQSALADRGIAVSTRTRTTRLDADDSGAVTALEFQDGTFQRADVVLFTVGVRPRDELARNAGLGVHAQGGVIIDDRCVTSDPHILAIGEVARFDDRAVDSAAGAHSTAEVAAERVCGGATRFTGHDGHVHRTIAGVDIVSFGEPSAASPGAVDVVTLSRRGGVYRKLVLSDDAQTLLGGILVGDTSGHVSFRRAVGERLRGEVAEELRRTARDHGGKIPVCVHIGMSSHQLLEVIRREGLTTFTEFGLRLGREPDCARCSLAVARALMELADERLPQKGEDASSERARRAVGSASAGSRVSLSAAGGGEFGPQQLVDIGCIALDFGLSLQVVDSRIELRGVRRGQRSALRKRLAAVGLLGEEFPLRTGSGDGQEQSLPSGESAPSHPRPSSDAARNAVRTMDAGWADRGRSIGRHRASPLRAENPA
;
A
#
# COMPACT_ATOMS: atom_id res chain seq x y z
N MET A 1 9.09 -45.32 9.50
CA MET A 1 7.84 -45.78 8.91
C MET A 1 6.72 -45.30 9.82
N LYS A 2 6.02 -44.18 9.44
CA LYS A 2 4.78 -43.78 10.13
C LYS A 2 3.69 -44.70 9.59
N ASP A 3 2.92 -45.30 10.50
CA ASP A 3 1.82 -46.22 10.18
C ASP A 3 0.84 -45.57 9.19
N ALA A 4 0.66 -46.21 8.05
CA ALA A 4 -0.17 -45.76 6.91
C ALA A 4 -1.69 -45.90 7.13
N THR A 5 -2.17 -45.93 8.39
CA THR A 5 -3.59 -46.18 8.73
C THR A 5 -4.23 -45.12 9.63
N SER A 6 -3.57 -43.96 9.90
CA SER A 6 -4.24 -42.88 10.61
C SER A 6 -5.14 -42.11 9.64
N SER A 7 -6.42 -41.93 10.02
CA SER A 7 -7.34 -41.02 9.27
C SER A 7 -6.69 -39.65 9.08
N PRO A 8 -6.89 -38.99 7.94
CA PRO A 8 -6.36 -37.65 7.71
C PRO A 8 -6.88 -36.71 8.80
N GLY A 9 -6.01 -35.84 9.31
CA GLY A 9 -6.40 -34.84 10.31
C GLY A 9 -7.43 -33.86 9.75
N GLU A 10 -8.50 -33.59 10.48
CA GLU A 10 -9.56 -32.67 10.08
C GLU A 10 -9.21 -31.23 10.53
N ILE A 11 -9.05 -30.31 9.56
CA ILE A 11 -8.78 -28.91 9.81
C ILE A 11 -10.00 -28.09 9.41
N VAL A 12 -10.48 -27.23 10.31
CA VAL A 12 -11.53 -26.26 10.00
C VAL A 12 -10.93 -24.86 10.06
N VAL A 13 -11.08 -24.09 8.98
CA VAL A 13 -10.65 -22.69 8.89
C VAL A 13 -11.91 -21.80 8.88
N VAL A 14 -12.03 -20.91 9.85
CA VAL A 14 -13.15 -19.96 9.96
C VAL A 14 -12.74 -18.62 9.41
N GLY A 15 -13.33 -18.24 8.29
CA GLY A 15 -12.98 -17.09 7.46
C GLY A 15 -12.33 -17.57 6.15
N ALA A 16 -12.71 -16.93 5.03
CA ALA A 16 -12.22 -17.25 3.69
C ALA A 16 -11.50 -16.04 3.06
N GLY A 17 -10.76 -15.26 3.85
CA GLY A 17 -9.97 -14.13 3.38
C GLY A 17 -8.53 -14.49 2.99
N MET A 18 -7.69 -13.46 2.80
CA MET A 18 -6.28 -13.58 2.38
C MET A 18 -5.44 -14.49 3.27
N ALA A 19 -5.58 -14.38 4.60
CA ALA A 19 -4.85 -15.22 5.54
C ALA A 19 -5.24 -16.70 5.43
N ALA A 20 -6.55 -16.99 5.30
CA ALA A 20 -7.04 -18.35 5.09
C ALA A 20 -6.53 -18.95 3.78
N HIS A 21 -6.59 -18.17 2.68
CA HIS A 21 -6.04 -18.57 1.39
C HIS A 21 -4.56 -18.93 1.50
N ARG A 22 -3.74 -18.04 2.11
CA ARG A 22 -2.30 -18.25 2.28
C ARG A 22 -2.00 -19.46 3.15
N PHE A 23 -2.78 -19.67 4.21
CA PHE A 23 -2.65 -20.85 5.08
C PHE A 23 -2.86 -22.15 4.28
N VAL A 24 -3.94 -22.24 3.51
CA VAL A 24 -4.25 -23.44 2.71
C VAL A 24 -3.20 -23.63 1.60
N GLU A 25 -2.84 -22.56 0.89
CA GLU A 25 -1.80 -22.59 -0.15
C GLU A 25 -0.48 -23.16 0.40
N ARG A 26 -0.04 -22.67 1.58
CA ARG A 26 1.21 -23.14 2.21
C ARG A 26 1.10 -24.61 2.67
N LEU A 27 -0.05 -24.98 3.22
CA LEU A 27 -0.32 -26.35 3.68
C LEU A 27 -0.27 -27.36 2.52
N LEU A 28 -0.84 -27.01 1.37
CA LEU A 28 -0.90 -27.88 0.20
C LEU A 28 0.46 -28.09 -0.48
N ARG A 29 1.44 -27.23 -0.24
CA ARG A 29 2.82 -27.40 -0.75
C ARG A 29 3.55 -28.59 -0.14
N ASP A 30 3.07 -29.13 0.98
CA ASP A 30 3.60 -30.35 1.59
C ASP A 30 2.70 -31.56 1.23
N PRO A 31 3.10 -32.37 0.23
CA PRO A 31 2.30 -33.52 -0.20
C PRO A 31 2.27 -34.67 0.82
N GLY A 32 3.19 -34.64 1.79
CA GLY A 32 3.26 -35.67 2.86
C GLY A 32 2.24 -35.44 3.99
N THR A 33 1.56 -34.30 4.02
CA THR A 33 0.61 -33.98 5.09
C THR A 33 -0.77 -34.54 4.76
N ALA A 34 -1.15 -35.60 5.48
CA ALA A 34 -2.47 -36.22 5.36
C ALA A 34 -3.51 -35.43 6.15
N VAL A 35 -4.15 -34.42 5.50
CA VAL A 35 -5.17 -33.56 6.10
C VAL A 35 -6.36 -33.36 5.16
N ARG A 36 -7.52 -33.08 5.75
CA ARG A 36 -8.67 -32.50 5.07
C ARG A 36 -8.96 -31.14 5.63
N VAL A 37 -9.18 -30.14 4.75
CA VAL A 37 -9.39 -28.75 5.14
C VAL A 37 -10.78 -28.31 4.74
N THR A 38 -11.57 -27.86 5.70
CA THR A 38 -12.86 -27.18 5.43
C THR A 38 -12.70 -25.70 5.75
N VAL A 39 -12.76 -24.85 4.72
CA VAL A 39 -12.75 -23.38 4.84
C VAL A 39 -14.18 -22.87 4.80
N ILE A 40 -14.59 -22.10 5.81
CA ILE A 40 -15.96 -21.57 5.94
C ILE A 40 -15.92 -20.06 5.92
N GLY A 41 -16.50 -19.43 4.88
CA GLY A 41 -16.61 -17.98 4.70
C GLY A 41 -18.04 -17.50 4.80
N ASP A 42 -18.25 -16.31 5.36
CA ASP A 42 -19.54 -15.65 5.49
C ASP A 42 -19.93 -14.75 4.32
N GLU A 43 -19.01 -14.54 3.38
CA GLU A 43 -19.22 -13.78 2.14
C GLU A 43 -19.58 -14.71 0.96
N GLY A 44 -20.33 -14.19 -0.01
CA GLY A 44 -20.71 -14.93 -1.23
C GLY A 44 -19.56 -15.11 -2.20
N TYR A 45 -18.52 -14.29 -2.08
CA TYR A 45 -17.33 -14.32 -2.91
C TYR A 45 -16.31 -15.37 -2.43
N GLY A 46 -15.47 -15.85 -3.35
CA GLY A 46 -14.26 -16.60 -2.99
C GLY A 46 -13.22 -15.66 -2.36
N PRO A 47 -12.09 -16.19 -1.84
CA PRO A 47 -11.02 -15.35 -1.32
C PRO A 47 -10.51 -14.34 -2.36
N TYR A 48 -10.36 -13.09 -1.94
CA TYR A 48 -9.92 -11.97 -2.79
C TYR A 48 -8.96 -11.05 -2.03
N ASP A 49 -8.21 -10.23 -2.77
CA ASP A 49 -7.32 -9.23 -2.20
C ASP A 49 -8.12 -8.03 -1.68
N ARG A 50 -8.39 -8.06 -0.37
CA ARG A 50 -9.17 -7.03 0.31
C ARG A 50 -8.46 -5.66 0.35
N SER A 51 -7.16 -5.61 0.11
CA SER A 51 -6.41 -4.35 0.07
C SER A 51 -6.73 -3.51 -1.16
N GLU A 52 -7.27 -4.14 -2.22
CA GLU A 52 -7.57 -3.49 -3.50
C GLU A 52 -9.06 -3.16 -3.69
N VAL A 53 -9.91 -3.38 -2.65
CA VAL A 53 -11.37 -3.15 -2.72
C VAL A 53 -11.73 -1.71 -3.11
N ALA A 54 -10.90 -0.72 -2.74
CA ALA A 54 -11.15 0.68 -3.11
C ALA A 54 -11.18 0.89 -4.64
N GLY A 55 -10.38 0.15 -5.40
CA GLY A 55 -10.34 0.23 -6.86
C GLY A 55 -11.66 -0.15 -7.55
N LEU A 56 -12.53 -0.92 -6.88
CA LEU A 56 -13.87 -1.22 -7.40
C LEU A 56 -14.72 0.04 -7.57
N LEU A 57 -14.52 1.07 -6.73
CA LEU A 57 -15.22 2.34 -6.84
C LEU A 57 -14.82 3.11 -8.11
N SER A 58 -13.59 2.91 -8.60
CA SER A 58 -13.09 3.50 -9.85
C SER A 58 -13.23 2.58 -11.08
N GLY A 59 -13.94 1.46 -10.93
CA GLY A 59 -14.33 0.60 -12.05
C GLY A 59 -13.44 -0.63 -12.27
N ASP A 60 -12.63 -1.03 -11.29
CA ASP A 60 -11.92 -2.32 -11.35
C ASP A 60 -12.94 -3.47 -11.36
N ASP A 61 -12.60 -4.58 -12.03
CA ASP A 61 -13.45 -5.77 -12.04
C ASP A 61 -13.27 -6.58 -10.74
N PRO A 62 -14.34 -6.91 -10.00
CA PRO A 62 -14.27 -7.80 -8.84
C PRO A 62 -13.56 -9.14 -9.12
N ALA A 63 -13.58 -9.60 -10.36
CA ALA A 63 -12.88 -10.82 -10.76
C ALA A 63 -11.35 -10.68 -10.69
N GLU A 64 -10.81 -9.47 -10.89
CA GLU A 64 -9.36 -9.20 -10.81
C GLU A 64 -8.83 -9.23 -9.38
N LEU A 65 -9.70 -8.98 -8.39
CA LEU A 65 -9.33 -9.04 -6.98
C LEU A 65 -9.19 -10.47 -6.48
N GLN A 66 -9.74 -11.46 -7.19
CA GLN A 66 -9.79 -12.83 -6.69
C GLN A 66 -8.41 -13.47 -6.63
N LEU A 67 -8.13 -14.11 -5.49
CA LEU A 67 -6.92 -14.89 -5.30
C LEU A 67 -6.99 -16.20 -6.10
N ASP A 68 -5.85 -16.88 -6.25
CA ASP A 68 -5.78 -18.13 -7.02
C ASP A 68 -6.78 -19.17 -6.50
N ARG A 69 -7.73 -19.52 -7.35
CA ARG A 69 -8.78 -20.50 -7.06
C ARG A 69 -8.31 -21.95 -7.17
N SER A 70 -7.13 -22.22 -7.72
CA SER A 70 -6.60 -23.59 -7.87
C SER A 70 -6.43 -24.26 -6.53
N VAL A 71 -6.10 -23.49 -5.47
CA VAL A 71 -6.00 -23.92 -4.09
C VAL A 71 -7.26 -24.65 -3.58
N PHE A 72 -8.44 -24.21 -4.04
CA PHE A 72 -9.74 -24.77 -3.64
C PHE A 72 -10.27 -25.85 -4.59
N ARG A 73 -9.47 -26.27 -5.59
CA ARG A 73 -9.76 -27.41 -6.47
C ARG A 73 -9.07 -28.69 -6.03
N ASP A 74 -8.18 -28.60 -5.04
CA ASP A 74 -7.51 -29.77 -4.43
C ASP A 74 -8.57 -30.60 -3.68
N ASP A 75 -8.59 -31.91 -3.90
CA ASP A 75 -9.56 -32.84 -3.29
C ASP A 75 -9.51 -32.87 -1.76
N ARG A 76 -8.42 -32.40 -1.17
CA ARG A 76 -8.26 -32.25 0.29
C ARG A 76 -8.99 -31.01 0.84
N VAL A 77 -9.43 -30.07 -0.02
CA VAL A 77 -9.94 -28.77 0.40
C VAL A 77 -11.41 -28.60 0.02
N ARG A 78 -12.22 -28.26 1.00
CA ARG A 78 -13.63 -27.90 0.81
C ARG A 78 -13.84 -26.44 1.18
N LEU A 79 -14.27 -25.59 0.22
CA LEU A 79 -14.69 -24.22 0.46
C LEU A 79 -16.23 -24.15 0.63
N VAL A 80 -16.67 -23.64 1.77
CA VAL A 80 -18.07 -23.34 2.07
C VAL A 80 -18.22 -21.83 2.11
N ARG A 81 -19.03 -21.27 1.23
CA ARG A 81 -19.31 -19.83 1.12
C ARG A 81 -20.70 -19.51 1.65
N ASP A 82 -20.94 -18.24 1.97
CA ASP A 82 -22.23 -17.72 2.46
C ASP A 82 -22.75 -18.48 3.69
N ASP A 83 -21.82 -18.98 4.53
CA ASP A 83 -22.20 -19.65 5.77
C ASP A 83 -21.30 -19.18 6.93
N ARG A 84 -21.90 -18.54 7.92
CA ARG A 84 -21.18 -17.96 9.05
C ARG A 84 -21.09 -18.96 10.20
N VAL A 85 -19.90 -19.18 10.74
CA VAL A 85 -19.71 -19.90 12.00
C VAL A 85 -20.22 -19.04 13.16
N LEU A 86 -21.13 -19.59 13.97
CA LEU A 86 -21.78 -18.89 15.08
C LEU A 86 -21.29 -19.34 16.45
N ARG A 87 -20.80 -20.59 16.57
CA ARG A 87 -20.38 -21.16 17.85
C ARG A 87 -19.22 -22.14 17.65
N ILE A 88 -18.32 -22.13 18.61
CA ILE A 88 -17.28 -23.14 18.82
C ILE A 88 -17.62 -23.90 20.10
N ASP A 89 -17.59 -25.24 20.02
CA ASP A 89 -17.61 -26.13 21.18
C ASP A 89 -16.21 -26.76 21.32
N ARG A 90 -15.44 -26.24 22.27
CA ARG A 90 -14.04 -26.67 22.50
C ARG A 90 -13.95 -28.09 23.06
N THR A 91 -14.94 -28.50 23.86
CA THR A 91 -14.96 -29.82 24.47
C THR A 91 -15.27 -30.91 23.43
N ALA A 92 -16.30 -30.65 22.61
CA ALA A 92 -16.68 -31.54 21.51
C ALA A 92 -15.78 -31.37 20.26
N ARG A 93 -14.91 -30.34 20.22
CA ARG A 93 -14.11 -29.95 19.05
C ARG A 93 -14.96 -29.82 17.79
N THR A 94 -16.01 -29.01 17.88
CA THR A 94 -16.91 -28.75 16.75
C THR A 94 -17.18 -27.27 16.58
N VAL A 95 -17.47 -26.86 15.33
CA VAL A 95 -18.04 -25.55 15.04
C VAL A 95 -19.42 -25.70 14.45
N ARG A 96 -20.34 -24.77 14.77
CA ARG A 96 -21.70 -24.73 14.23
C ARG A 96 -21.94 -23.48 13.44
N THR A 97 -22.52 -23.62 12.24
CA THR A 97 -22.76 -22.52 11.30
C THR A 97 -24.21 -22.01 11.38
N ARG A 98 -24.45 -20.87 10.68
CA ARG A 98 -25.77 -20.25 10.50
C ARG A 98 -26.77 -21.20 9.83
N SER A 99 -26.30 -21.98 8.86
CA SER A 99 -27.10 -23.03 8.20
C SER A 99 -27.36 -24.28 9.06
N ARG A 100 -26.98 -24.22 10.37
CA ARG A 100 -27.10 -25.31 11.35
C ARG A 100 -26.22 -26.53 11.07
N ARG A 101 -25.26 -26.46 10.16
CA ARG A 101 -24.28 -27.52 9.93
C ARG A 101 -23.25 -27.52 11.06
N THR A 102 -22.77 -28.73 11.40
CA THR A 102 -21.73 -28.92 12.40
C THR A 102 -20.51 -29.58 11.72
N TYR A 103 -19.32 -29.06 12.01
CA TYR A 103 -18.05 -29.57 11.50
C TYR A 103 -17.16 -29.89 12.70
N SER A 104 -16.60 -31.10 12.75
CA SER A 104 -15.61 -31.50 13.73
C SER A 104 -14.21 -31.10 13.26
N TYR A 105 -13.29 -30.90 14.19
CA TYR A 105 -11.91 -30.55 13.90
C TYR A 105 -10.92 -31.22 14.86
N ASP A 106 -9.75 -31.54 14.35
CA ASP A 106 -8.54 -31.80 15.15
C ASP A 106 -7.77 -30.50 15.39
N THR A 107 -7.78 -29.61 14.38
CA THR A 107 -7.24 -28.24 14.44
C THR A 107 -8.25 -27.24 13.89
N LEU A 108 -8.53 -26.20 14.67
CA LEU A 108 -9.34 -25.05 14.26
C LEU A 108 -8.45 -23.86 14.00
N VAL A 109 -8.65 -23.16 12.88
CA VAL A 109 -7.93 -21.93 12.53
C VAL A 109 -8.93 -20.77 12.45
N LEU A 110 -8.78 -19.79 13.32
CA LEU A 110 -9.55 -18.55 13.28
C LEU A 110 -8.87 -17.57 12.33
N ALA A 111 -9.48 -17.33 11.19
CA ALA A 111 -9.07 -16.39 10.15
C ALA A 111 -10.19 -15.38 9.86
N THR A 112 -10.95 -15.01 10.90
CA THR A 112 -12.17 -14.21 10.80
C THR A 112 -11.94 -12.76 10.39
N GLY A 113 -10.69 -12.28 10.42
CA GLY A 113 -10.32 -10.93 10.00
C GLY A 113 -10.86 -9.83 10.93
N SER A 114 -11.32 -8.75 10.34
CA SER A 114 -11.79 -7.56 11.05
C SER A 114 -13.10 -7.01 10.49
N PHE A 115 -13.73 -6.09 11.22
CA PHE A 115 -14.83 -5.23 10.76
C PHE A 115 -14.31 -3.82 10.50
N ALA A 116 -14.82 -3.15 9.50
CA ALA A 116 -14.65 -1.71 9.39
C ALA A 116 -15.30 -1.00 10.58
N SER A 117 -14.60 -0.05 11.17
CA SER A 117 -15.12 0.78 12.23
C SER A 117 -15.92 1.95 11.66
N GLN A 118 -16.98 2.33 12.38
CA GLN A 118 -17.80 3.49 12.08
C GLN A 118 -17.80 4.42 13.29
N VAL A 119 -17.82 5.74 13.07
CA VAL A 119 -17.91 6.71 14.17
C VAL A 119 -19.29 6.59 14.83
N ALA A 120 -19.29 6.52 16.16
CA ALA A 120 -20.54 6.43 16.93
C ALA A 120 -21.13 7.83 17.17
N VAL A 121 -21.68 8.45 16.12
CA VAL A 121 -22.34 9.75 16.17
C VAL A 121 -23.77 9.64 15.64
N PRO A 122 -24.71 10.53 16.07
CA PRO A 122 -26.04 10.59 15.51
C PRO A 122 -26.01 10.72 13.98
N GLY A 123 -26.87 9.97 13.29
CA GLY A 123 -26.94 9.99 11.82
C GLY A 123 -25.91 9.12 11.10
N ALA A 124 -25.00 8.43 11.79
CA ALA A 124 -23.97 7.59 11.12
C ALA A 124 -24.55 6.40 10.32
N ARG A 125 -25.82 6.06 10.51
CA ARG A 125 -26.51 4.96 9.80
C ARG A 125 -27.55 5.44 8.79
N LEU A 126 -27.55 6.72 8.44
CA LEU A 126 -28.44 7.25 7.42
C LEU A 126 -28.13 6.63 6.05
N PRO A 127 -29.14 6.48 5.17
CA PRO A 127 -28.89 6.17 3.75
C PRO A 127 -27.86 7.15 3.16
N GLY A 128 -26.85 6.61 2.46
CA GLY A 128 -25.71 7.38 1.98
C GLY A 128 -24.50 7.37 2.90
N CYS A 129 -24.59 6.72 4.07
CA CYS A 129 -23.49 6.50 4.99
C CYS A 129 -23.01 5.04 4.90
N PHE A 130 -21.73 4.84 4.55
CA PHE A 130 -21.16 3.52 4.28
C PHE A 130 -19.82 3.32 5.00
N VAL A 131 -19.42 2.07 5.09
CA VAL A 131 -18.03 1.64 5.27
C VAL A 131 -17.53 1.04 3.95
N LEU A 132 -16.22 0.94 3.75
CA LEU A 132 -15.63 0.26 2.60
C LEU A 132 -14.66 -0.81 3.10
N HIS A 133 -15.07 -2.07 3.04
CA HIS A 133 -14.29 -3.19 3.55
C HIS A 133 -14.43 -4.46 2.72
N SER A 134 -15.53 -4.65 2.04
CA SER A 134 -15.83 -5.83 1.21
C SER A 134 -16.27 -5.43 -0.21
N ILE A 135 -16.33 -6.41 -1.10
CA ILE A 135 -16.88 -6.22 -2.46
C ILE A 135 -18.33 -5.76 -2.37
N GLU A 136 -19.11 -6.37 -1.49
CA GLU A 136 -20.52 -6.01 -1.28
C GLU A 136 -20.69 -4.55 -0.81
N ASP A 137 -19.75 -4.03 0.02
CA ASP A 137 -19.76 -2.61 0.41
C ASP A 137 -19.53 -1.72 -0.81
N ALA A 138 -18.56 -2.06 -1.67
CA ALA A 138 -18.28 -1.29 -2.88
C ALA A 138 -19.47 -1.28 -3.86
N GLU A 139 -20.10 -2.43 -4.07
CA GLU A 139 -21.30 -2.56 -4.91
C GLU A 139 -22.48 -1.73 -4.36
N ALA A 140 -22.68 -1.74 -3.04
CA ALA A 140 -23.71 -0.94 -2.39
C ALA A 140 -23.45 0.57 -2.53
N ILE A 141 -22.20 1.01 -2.40
CA ILE A 141 -21.80 2.40 -2.59
C ILE A 141 -22.05 2.83 -4.04
N LEU A 142 -21.60 2.05 -5.03
CA LEU A 142 -21.77 2.36 -6.45
C LEU A 142 -23.25 2.44 -6.84
N THR A 143 -24.05 1.47 -6.38
CA THR A 143 -25.52 1.47 -6.60
C THR A 143 -26.17 2.73 -6.03
N PHE A 144 -25.77 3.13 -4.82
CA PHE A 144 -26.28 4.34 -4.20
C PHE A 144 -25.84 5.61 -4.93
N VAL A 145 -24.56 5.70 -5.31
CA VAL A 145 -24.00 6.84 -6.05
C VAL A 145 -24.73 7.05 -7.36
N GLU A 146 -24.94 5.99 -8.14
CA GLU A 146 -25.66 6.03 -9.41
C GLU A 146 -27.11 6.51 -9.22
N ALA A 147 -27.86 5.89 -8.31
CA ALA A 147 -29.26 6.24 -8.03
C ALA A 147 -29.39 7.68 -7.52
N ARG A 148 -28.53 8.11 -6.59
CA ARG A 148 -28.57 9.44 -5.98
C ARG A 148 -28.19 10.54 -6.98
N SER A 149 -27.18 10.28 -7.83
CA SER A 149 -26.77 11.20 -8.89
C SER A 149 -27.91 11.43 -9.88
N GLY A 150 -28.62 10.37 -10.27
CA GLY A 150 -29.81 10.46 -11.12
C GLY A 150 -30.92 11.31 -10.53
N VAL A 151 -31.17 11.18 -9.23
CA VAL A 151 -32.20 11.98 -8.51
C VAL A 151 -31.81 13.44 -8.41
N LEU A 152 -30.54 13.73 -8.09
CA LEU A 152 -30.07 15.11 -7.88
C LEU A 152 -29.72 15.86 -9.18
N GLY A 153 -29.51 15.15 -10.29
CA GLY A 153 -29.16 15.73 -11.59
C GLY A 153 -27.85 16.53 -11.59
N ARG A 154 -26.94 16.23 -10.65
CA ARG A 154 -25.62 16.88 -10.50
C ARG A 154 -24.60 15.90 -9.92
N PRO A 155 -23.28 16.17 -10.07
CA PRO A 155 -22.25 15.43 -9.36
C PRO A 155 -22.49 15.42 -7.84
N LEU A 156 -22.25 14.27 -7.21
CA LEU A 156 -22.42 14.13 -5.76
C LEU A 156 -21.23 14.75 -5.03
N ARG A 157 -21.49 15.12 -3.77
CA ARG A 157 -20.46 15.52 -2.81
C ARG A 157 -20.17 14.34 -1.89
N GLY A 158 -18.93 13.86 -1.92
CA GLY A 158 -18.45 12.77 -1.08
C GLY A 158 -17.67 13.31 0.11
N VAL A 159 -17.87 12.74 1.27
CA VAL A 159 -17.00 12.98 2.43
C VAL A 159 -16.44 11.65 2.93
N VAL A 160 -15.11 11.56 2.99
CA VAL A 160 -14.42 10.41 3.57
C VAL A 160 -13.92 10.80 4.96
N ILE A 161 -14.44 10.13 5.99
CA ILE A 161 -14.04 10.34 7.38
C ILE A 161 -12.92 9.37 7.73
N GLY A 162 -11.70 9.93 7.88
CA GLY A 162 -10.45 9.21 8.15
C GLY A 162 -9.41 9.39 7.05
N GLY A 163 -8.29 10.03 7.40
CA GLY A 163 -7.13 10.28 6.51
C GLY A 163 -6.04 9.22 6.63
N GLY A 164 -6.41 7.99 7.00
CA GLY A 164 -5.55 6.81 6.96
C GLY A 164 -5.46 6.24 5.54
N ARG A 165 -4.66 5.19 5.34
CA ARG A 165 -4.43 4.55 4.04
C ARG A 165 -5.74 4.24 3.29
N ARG A 166 -6.67 3.50 3.92
CA ARG A 166 -7.95 3.10 3.29
C ARG A 166 -8.81 4.31 2.92
N GLY A 167 -8.77 5.37 3.74
CA GLY A 167 -9.51 6.60 3.46
C GLY A 167 -8.97 7.37 2.26
N LEU A 168 -7.66 7.41 2.13
CA LEU A 168 -6.99 8.05 0.99
C LEU A 168 -7.26 7.29 -0.32
N GLU A 169 -7.13 5.96 -0.29
CA GLU A 169 -7.46 5.09 -1.44
C GLU A 169 -8.94 5.25 -1.84
N ALA A 170 -9.86 5.23 -0.86
CA ALA A 170 -11.29 5.42 -1.09
C ALA A 170 -11.63 6.83 -1.62
N ALA A 171 -10.95 7.88 -1.13
CA ALA A 171 -11.19 9.24 -1.59
C ALA A 171 -10.76 9.44 -3.05
N VAL A 172 -9.61 8.89 -3.43
CA VAL A 172 -9.14 8.91 -4.83
C VAL A 172 -10.09 8.12 -5.72
N ALA A 173 -10.55 6.94 -5.29
CA ALA A 173 -11.45 6.12 -6.08
C ALA A 173 -12.85 6.75 -6.24
N LEU A 174 -13.38 7.43 -5.22
CA LEU A 174 -14.63 8.20 -5.32
C LEU A 174 -14.49 9.39 -6.28
N ASP A 175 -13.36 10.10 -6.25
CA ASP A 175 -13.06 11.19 -7.17
C ASP A 175 -13.03 10.68 -8.62
N GLU A 176 -12.38 9.54 -8.86
CA GLU A 176 -12.35 8.84 -10.15
C GLU A 176 -13.74 8.37 -10.62
N ALA A 177 -14.64 8.07 -9.67
CA ALA A 177 -16.06 7.79 -9.94
C ALA A 177 -16.91 9.06 -10.18
N GLY A 178 -16.29 10.25 -10.22
CA GLY A 178 -16.97 11.52 -10.49
C GLY A 178 -17.68 12.14 -9.27
N VAL A 179 -17.34 11.72 -8.07
CA VAL A 179 -17.85 12.29 -6.81
C VAL A 179 -16.89 13.35 -6.29
N ALA A 180 -17.34 14.60 -6.14
CA ALA A 180 -16.54 15.70 -5.60
C ALA A 180 -16.19 15.41 -4.13
N THR A 181 -14.95 15.00 -3.87
CA THR A 181 -14.57 14.34 -2.61
C THR A 181 -13.83 15.29 -1.66
N THR A 182 -14.16 15.21 -0.37
CA THR A 182 -13.44 15.86 0.74
C THR A 182 -13.03 14.80 1.76
N ILE A 183 -11.80 14.89 2.27
CA ILE A 183 -11.30 14.05 3.37
C ILE A 183 -11.41 14.84 4.68
N VAL A 184 -12.03 14.25 5.69
CA VAL A 184 -12.12 14.79 7.06
C VAL A 184 -11.27 13.91 7.97
N GLN A 185 -10.22 14.50 8.56
CA GLN A 185 -9.28 13.80 9.43
C GLN A 185 -9.29 14.39 10.83
N TYR A 186 -9.47 13.54 11.85
CA TYR A 186 -9.41 13.93 13.25
C TYR A 186 -8.00 14.34 13.69
N ALA A 187 -6.98 13.61 13.27
CA ALA A 187 -5.60 13.94 13.57
C ALA A 187 -5.14 15.23 12.86
N ASP A 188 -4.00 15.74 13.26
CA ASP A 188 -3.40 16.97 12.72
C ASP A 188 -2.88 16.82 11.28
N ARG A 189 -2.73 15.61 10.77
CA ARG A 189 -2.20 15.30 9.43
C ARG A 189 -2.73 13.98 8.87
N LEU A 190 -2.49 13.77 7.58
CA LEU A 190 -2.75 12.51 6.90
C LEU A 190 -1.71 11.45 7.31
N LEU A 191 -2.13 10.18 7.40
CA LEU A 191 -1.27 9.05 7.77
C LEU A 191 -0.40 9.32 9.02
N PRO A 192 -0.96 9.77 10.16
CA PRO A 192 -0.19 10.31 11.28
C PRO A 192 0.80 9.30 11.90
N GLU A 193 0.56 8.01 11.75
CA GLU A 193 1.44 6.94 12.23
C GLU A 193 2.59 6.61 11.26
N ARG A 194 2.55 7.14 10.04
CA ARG A 194 3.45 6.78 8.94
C ARG A 194 4.19 7.96 8.33
N LEU A 195 3.60 9.14 8.37
CA LEU A 195 4.17 10.37 7.83
C LEU A 195 4.32 11.41 8.94
N ASP A 196 5.37 12.19 8.84
CA ASP A 196 5.50 13.43 9.57
C ASP A 196 4.76 14.59 8.87
N GLU A 197 4.83 15.78 9.43
CA GLU A 197 4.11 16.96 8.90
C GLU A 197 4.53 17.30 7.46
N VAL A 198 5.82 17.19 7.14
CA VAL A 198 6.35 17.53 5.81
C VAL A 198 5.92 16.51 4.76
N GLY A 199 6.07 15.22 5.06
CA GLY A 199 5.63 14.14 4.17
C GLY A 199 4.12 14.16 3.93
N ALA A 200 3.34 14.42 4.99
CA ALA A 200 1.89 14.58 4.87
C ALA A 200 1.50 15.81 4.04
N GLY A 201 2.26 16.92 4.15
CA GLY A 201 2.06 18.14 3.34
C GLY A 201 2.27 17.89 1.85
N VAL A 202 3.27 17.10 1.47
CA VAL A 202 3.48 16.70 0.06
C VAL A 202 2.28 15.93 -0.47
N LEU A 203 1.79 14.94 0.30
CA LEU A 203 0.61 14.17 -0.08
C LEU A 203 -0.65 15.04 -0.16
N GLN A 204 -0.85 15.96 0.79
CA GLN A 204 -1.99 16.87 0.79
C GLN A 204 -1.98 17.80 -0.45
N SER A 205 -0.81 18.26 -0.87
CA SER A 205 -0.68 19.06 -2.10
C SER A 205 -1.08 18.25 -3.33
N ALA A 206 -0.67 16.99 -3.44
CA ALA A 206 -1.05 16.13 -4.56
C ALA A 206 -2.55 15.82 -4.60
N LEU A 207 -3.19 15.68 -3.45
CA LEU A 207 -4.65 15.53 -3.35
C LEU A 207 -5.37 16.83 -3.79
N ALA A 208 -4.86 18.00 -3.37
CA ALA A 208 -5.40 19.29 -3.76
C ALA A 208 -5.28 19.53 -5.27
N ASP A 209 -4.17 19.12 -5.90
CA ASP A 209 -3.97 19.19 -7.36
C ASP A 209 -4.99 18.34 -8.13
N ARG A 210 -5.55 17.30 -7.52
CA ARG A 210 -6.68 16.51 -8.05
C ARG A 210 -8.05 17.11 -7.73
N GLY A 211 -8.12 18.16 -6.92
CA GLY A 211 -9.38 18.75 -6.46
C GLY A 211 -9.97 18.09 -5.20
N ILE A 212 -9.24 17.15 -4.55
CA ILE A 212 -9.66 16.53 -3.31
C ILE A 212 -9.28 17.42 -2.13
N ALA A 213 -10.27 18.00 -1.46
CA ALA A 213 -10.06 18.84 -0.28
C ALA A 213 -9.74 17.98 0.96
N VAL A 214 -8.91 18.53 1.86
CA VAL A 214 -8.54 17.87 3.12
C VAL A 214 -8.75 18.82 4.29
N SER A 215 -9.54 18.39 5.28
CA SER A 215 -9.75 19.07 6.56
C SER A 215 -9.16 18.23 7.68
N THR A 216 -8.03 18.66 8.24
CA THR A 216 -7.38 18.04 9.41
C THR A 216 -7.88 18.66 10.71
N ARG A 217 -7.59 18.03 11.87
CA ARG A 217 -8.06 18.44 13.21
C ARG A 217 -9.57 18.63 13.29
N THR A 218 -10.31 17.89 12.46
CA THR A 218 -11.76 18.05 12.30
C THR A 218 -12.47 16.82 12.82
N ARG A 219 -13.34 17.01 13.80
CA ARG A 219 -14.12 15.95 14.43
C ARG A 219 -15.59 16.08 14.06
N THR A 220 -16.12 15.05 13.42
CA THR A 220 -17.57 14.94 13.13
C THR A 220 -18.34 14.64 14.42
N THR A 221 -19.43 15.38 14.65
CA THR A 221 -20.30 15.26 15.83
C THR A 221 -21.68 14.72 15.48
N ARG A 222 -22.20 15.02 14.29
CA ARG A 222 -23.52 14.60 13.82
C ARG A 222 -23.56 14.56 12.28
N LEU A 223 -24.49 13.75 11.74
CA LEU A 223 -24.87 13.77 10.34
C LEU A 223 -26.36 14.06 10.25
N ASP A 224 -26.72 14.94 9.32
CA ASP A 224 -28.11 15.37 9.10
C ASP A 224 -28.68 14.69 7.85
N ALA A 225 -30.00 14.46 7.85
CA ALA A 225 -30.74 13.88 6.75
C ALA A 225 -31.57 14.96 6.02
N ASP A 226 -31.86 14.70 4.74
CA ASP A 226 -32.92 15.42 4.01
C ASP A 226 -34.32 14.82 4.27
N ASP A 227 -35.34 15.36 3.62
CA ASP A 227 -36.71 14.88 3.75
C ASP A 227 -36.92 13.43 3.27
N SER A 228 -36.03 12.91 2.44
CA SER A 228 -35.99 11.50 2.02
C SER A 228 -35.33 10.58 3.05
N GLY A 229 -34.75 11.13 4.10
CA GLY A 229 -33.99 10.43 5.11
C GLY A 229 -32.54 10.15 4.72
N ALA A 230 -32.07 10.59 3.55
CA ALA A 230 -30.69 10.40 3.12
C ALA A 230 -29.76 11.49 3.68
N VAL A 231 -28.46 11.15 3.87
CA VAL A 231 -27.47 12.10 4.37
C VAL A 231 -27.36 13.34 3.49
N THR A 232 -27.25 14.52 4.11
CA THR A 232 -27.12 15.80 3.39
C THR A 232 -26.02 16.70 3.93
N ALA A 233 -25.61 16.55 5.19
CA ALA A 233 -24.55 17.33 5.79
C ALA A 233 -23.90 16.60 6.99
N LEU A 234 -22.67 17.02 7.31
CA LEU A 234 -21.96 16.69 8.54
C LEU A 234 -21.80 17.96 9.37
N GLU A 235 -21.99 17.85 10.67
CA GLU A 235 -21.66 18.88 11.66
C GLU A 235 -20.33 18.52 12.33
N PHE A 236 -19.49 19.51 12.55
CA PHE A 236 -18.20 19.36 13.21
C PHE A 236 -18.20 19.95 14.62
N GLN A 237 -17.19 19.61 15.40
CA GLN A 237 -17.07 20.05 16.80
C GLN A 237 -16.99 21.57 16.97
N ASP A 238 -16.51 22.29 15.97
CA ASP A 238 -16.42 23.76 15.96
C ASP A 238 -17.74 24.46 15.52
N GLY A 239 -18.79 23.67 15.28
CA GLY A 239 -20.10 24.15 14.83
C GLY A 239 -20.18 24.43 13.32
N THR A 240 -19.13 24.19 12.57
CA THR A 240 -19.16 24.28 11.09
C THR A 240 -19.84 23.06 10.46
N PHE A 241 -20.28 23.21 9.21
CA PHE A 241 -20.98 22.17 8.46
C PHE A 241 -20.35 21.92 7.11
N GLN A 242 -20.30 20.64 6.71
CA GLN A 242 -19.90 20.20 5.37
C GLN A 242 -21.08 19.48 4.70
N ARG A 243 -21.54 19.94 3.54
CA ARG A 243 -22.55 19.24 2.75
C ARG A 243 -21.96 17.96 2.17
N ALA A 244 -22.76 16.88 2.25
CA ALA A 244 -22.41 15.56 1.71
C ALA A 244 -23.65 14.83 1.22
N ASP A 245 -23.55 14.20 0.07
CA ASP A 245 -24.57 13.31 -0.50
C ASP A 245 -24.21 11.83 -0.26
N VAL A 246 -22.91 11.55 -0.02
CA VAL A 246 -22.38 10.24 0.36
C VAL A 246 -21.26 10.40 1.37
N VAL A 247 -21.21 9.53 2.38
CA VAL A 247 -20.21 9.54 3.46
C VAL A 247 -19.60 8.15 3.62
N LEU A 248 -18.27 8.07 3.56
CA LEU A 248 -17.53 6.84 3.82
C LEU A 248 -16.78 6.93 5.15
N PHE A 249 -16.99 5.96 6.03
CA PHE A 249 -16.24 5.81 7.27
C PHE A 249 -15.03 4.90 7.05
N THR A 250 -13.84 5.44 7.26
CA THR A 250 -12.55 4.74 7.12
C THR A 250 -11.67 4.94 8.36
N VAL A 251 -12.30 4.94 9.52
CA VAL A 251 -11.70 5.25 10.84
C VAL A 251 -11.03 4.04 11.51
N GLY A 252 -10.55 3.11 10.73
CA GLY A 252 -9.86 1.91 11.18
C GLY A 252 -10.73 0.66 11.16
N VAL A 253 -10.21 -0.40 11.73
CA VAL A 253 -10.86 -1.71 11.80
C VAL A 253 -10.85 -2.23 13.23
N ARG A 254 -11.74 -3.19 13.51
CA ARG A 254 -11.82 -3.90 14.77
C ARG A 254 -11.77 -5.41 14.51
N PRO A 255 -10.91 -6.17 15.19
CA PRO A 255 -10.86 -7.63 15.04
C PRO A 255 -12.23 -8.29 15.23
N ARG A 256 -12.56 -9.27 14.40
CA ARG A 256 -13.75 -10.12 14.53
C ARG A 256 -13.49 -11.24 15.54
N ASP A 257 -13.36 -10.88 16.82
CA ASP A 257 -12.98 -11.78 17.92
C ASP A 257 -14.17 -12.33 18.73
N GLU A 258 -15.43 -11.97 18.37
CA GLU A 258 -16.62 -12.36 19.13
C GLU A 258 -16.75 -13.89 19.25
N LEU A 259 -16.39 -14.62 18.18
CA LEU A 259 -16.45 -16.09 18.18
C LEU A 259 -15.46 -16.68 19.19
N ALA A 260 -14.25 -16.14 19.26
CA ALA A 260 -13.19 -16.54 20.20
C ALA A 260 -13.60 -16.18 21.64
N ARG A 261 -14.10 -14.97 21.85
CA ARG A 261 -14.58 -14.48 23.15
C ARG A 261 -15.70 -15.36 23.69
N ASN A 262 -16.69 -15.67 22.86
CA ASN A 262 -17.84 -16.52 23.24
C ASN A 262 -17.42 -17.98 23.52
N ALA A 263 -16.30 -18.43 22.95
CA ALA A 263 -15.68 -19.72 23.22
C ALA A 263 -14.77 -19.73 24.44
N GLY A 264 -14.58 -18.59 25.13
CA GLY A 264 -13.70 -18.48 26.30
C GLY A 264 -12.21 -18.58 25.97
N LEU A 265 -11.80 -18.16 24.75
CA LEU A 265 -10.40 -18.00 24.39
C LEU A 265 -9.84 -16.68 24.94
N GLY A 266 -8.52 -16.60 25.08
CA GLY A 266 -7.83 -15.36 25.47
C GLY A 266 -8.01 -14.30 24.38
N VAL A 267 -8.62 -13.17 24.74
CA VAL A 267 -8.84 -12.01 23.86
C VAL A 267 -8.35 -10.77 24.57
N HIS A 268 -7.60 -9.94 23.87
CA HIS A 268 -7.05 -8.71 24.42
C HIS A 268 -8.15 -7.66 24.72
N ALA A 269 -7.90 -6.77 25.68
CA ALA A 269 -8.87 -5.73 26.09
C ALA A 269 -9.25 -4.78 24.93
N GLN A 270 -8.31 -4.46 24.05
CA GLN A 270 -8.54 -3.65 22.85
C GLN A 270 -9.03 -4.48 21.64
N GLY A 271 -9.34 -5.76 21.84
CA GLY A 271 -9.72 -6.71 20.79
C GLY A 271 -8.54 -7.49 20.21
N GLY A 272 -8.88 -8.60 19.56
CA GLY A 272 -7.95 -9.53 18.94
C GLY A 272 -7.63 -10.75 19.81
N VAL A 273 -7.55 -11.91 19.15
CA VAL A 273 -7.26 -13.20 19.80
C VAL A 273 -5.77 -13.27 20.11
N ILE A 274 -5.42 -13.44 21.38
CA ILE A 274 -4.04 -13.54 21.84
C ILE A 274 -3.44 -14.85 21.33
N ILE A 275 -2.29 -14.75 20.67
CA ILE A 275 -1.53 -15.89 20.15
C ILE A 275 -0.09 -15.92 20.69
N ASP A 276 0.49 -17.10 20.69
CA ASP A 276 1.93 -17.27 20.88
C ASP A 276 2.70 -17.12 19.54
N ASP A 277 4.03 -17.27 19.59
CA ASP A 277 4.91 -17.19 18.42
C ASP A 277 4.72 -18.35 17.39
N ARG A 278 3.82 -19.30 17.67
CA ARG A 278 3.39 -20.38 16.77
C ARG A 278 1.93 -20.24 16.34
N CYS A 279 1.36 -19.06 16.53
CA CYS A 279 -0.04 -18.71 16.26
C CYS A 279 -1.07 -19.52 17.07
N VAL A 280 -0.68 -20.12 18.20
CA VAL A 280 -1.57 -20.90 19.08
C VAL A 280 -2.29 -19.94 20.03
N THR A 281 -3.58 -20.16 20.20
CA THR A 281 -4.40 -19.43 21.19
C THR A 281 -4.22 -20.03 22.60
N SER A 282 -5.04 -19.61 23.55
CA SER A 282 -5.12 -20.26 24.87
C SER A 282 -5.62 -21.72 24.84
N ASP A 283 -5.99 -22.23 23.66
CA ASP A 283 -6.37 -23.63 23.41
C ASP A 283 -5.38 -24.24 22.41
N PRO A 284 -4.70 -25.36 22.73
CA PRO A 284 -3.66 -25.95 21.88
C PRO A 284 -4.17 -26.49 20.53
N HIS A 285 -5.49 -26.68 20.40
CA HIS A 285 -6.16 -27.13 19.17
C HIS A 285 -6.69 -25.96 18.31
N ILE A 286 -6.54 -24.72 18.78
CA ILE A 286 -7.08 -23.54 18.09
C ILE A 286 -5.96 -22.55 17.80
N LEU A 287 -5.78 -22.25 16.52
CA LEU A 287 -4.87 -21.23 16.01
C LEU A 287 -5.65 -19.97 15.64
N ALA A 288 -5.00 -18.81 15.65
CA ALA A 288 -5.57 -17.60 15.07
C ALA A 288 -4.53 -16.91 14.16
N ILE A 289 -4.97 -16.44 12.98
CA ILE A 289 -4.14 -15.85 11.93
C ILE A 289 -4.78 -14.60 11.31
N GLY A 290 -3.97 -13.70 10.79
CA GLY A 290 -4.44 -12.47 10.16
C GLY A 290 -4.96 -11.45 11.15
N GLU A 291 -5.79 -10.51 10.68
CA GLU A 291 -6.24 -9.33 11.43
C GLU A 291 -7.03 -9.63 12.72
N VAL A 292 -7.49 -10.87 12.91
CA VAL A 292 -8.12 -11.29 14.17
C VAL A 292 -7.10 -11.58 15.26
N ALA A 293 -5.84 -11.86 14.89
CA ALA A 293 -4.79 -12.24 15.81
C ALA A 293 -4.09 -11.04 16.46
N ARG A 294 -3.58 -11.24 17.66
CA ARG A 294 -2.75 -10.30 18.40
C ARG A 294 -1.55 -11.01 19.02
N PHE A 295 -0.37 -10.50 18.73
CA PHE A 295 0.90 -11.05 19.18
C PHE A 295 1.70 -9.98 19.93
N ASP A 296 2.21 -10.29 21.11
CA ASP A 296 3.03 -9.39 21.95
C ASP A 296 2.43 -7.98 22.06
N ASP A 297 1.16 -7.91 22.49
CA ASP A 297 0.34 -6.69 22.58
C ASP A 297 0.13 -5.90 21.28
N ARG A 298 0.57 -6.41 20.13
CA ARG A 298 0.40 -5.75 18.83
C ARG A 298 -0.63 -6.48 17.97
N ALA A 299 -1.52 -5.70 17.35
CA ALA A 299 -2.45 -6.24 16.37
C ALA A 299 -1.70 -6.67 15.10
N VAL A 300 -2.15 -7.76 14.47
CA VAL A 300 -1.67 -8.16 13.14
C VAL A 300 -2.51 -7.40 12.10
N ASP A 301 -2.15 -6.13 11.82
CA ASP A 301 -2.94 -5.15 11.05
C ASP A 301 -2.47 -4.94 9.61
N SER A 302 -1.54 -5.77 9.13
CA SER A 302 -0.96 -5.68 7.78
C SER A 302 -1.14 -6.98 6.98
N ALA A 303 -1.19 -6.87 5.66
CA ALA A 303 -1.19 -8.03 4.77
C ALA A 303 0.06 -8.90 4.95
N ALA A 304 1.23 -8.29 5.19
CA ALA A 304 2.47 -9.02 5.46
C ALA A 304 2.37 -9.83 6.76
N GLY A 305 1.85 -9.22 7.84
CA GLY A 305 1.61 -9.91 9.11
C GLY A 305 0.58 -11.04 8.97
N ALA A 306 -0.49 -10.81 8.20
CA ALA A 306 -1.49 -11.83 7.91
C ALA A 306 -0.91 -13.02 7.15
N HIS A 307 -0.05 -12.78 6.16
CA HIS A 307 0.64 -13.85 5.43
C HIS A 307 1.65 -14.58 6.31
N SER A 308 2.45 -13.88 7.11
CA SER A 308 3.45 -14.51 7.99
C SER A 308 2.79 -15.39 9.05
N THR A 309 1.71 -14.93 9.69
CA THR A 309 0.95 -15.77 10.65
C THR A 309 0.34 -17.00 9.99
N ALA A 310 -0.16 -16.85 8.75
CA ALA A 310 -0.72 -17.98 7.99
C ALA A 310 0.36 -19.02 7.64
N GLU A 311 1.55 -18.60 7.25
CA GLU A 311 2.68 -19.49 6.96
C GLU A 311 3.16 -20.23 8.21
N VAL A 312 3.35 -19.52 9.33
CA VAL A 312 3.75 -20.11 10.61
C VAL A 312 2.72 -21.14 11.09
N ALA A 313 1.42 -20.81 11.01
CA ALA A 313 0.35 -21.72 11.39
C ALA A 313 0.31 -22.97 10.50
N ALA A 314 0.48 -22.83 9.18
CA ALA A 314 0.53 -23.96 8.25
C ALA A 314 1.76 -24.86 8.50
N GLU A 315 2.94 -24.27 8.70
CA GLU A 315 4.16 -25.03 9.04
C GLU A 315 4.02 -25.76 10.35
N ARG A 316 3.39 -25.14 11.37
CA ARG A 316 3.10 -25.84 12.63
C ARG A 316 2.27 -27.11 12.41
N VAL A 317 1.23 -27.03 11.57
CA VAL A 317 0.39 -28.20 11.23
C VAL A 317 1.22 -29.29 10.54
N CYS A 318 2.16 -28.91 9.69
CA CYS A 318 3.09 -29.83 9.03
C CYS A 318 4.23 -30.32 9.95
N GLY A 319 4.28 -29.92 11.23
CA GLY A 319 5.32 -30.27 12.17
C GLY A 319 6.58 -29.43 12.11
N GLY A 320 6.55 -28.29 11.38
CA GLY A 320 7.63 -27.31 11.28
C GLY A 320 7.85 -26.53 12.58
N ALA A 321 9.00 -25.83 12.67
CA ALA A 321 9.45 -25.10 13.85
C ALA A 321 9.47 -23.57 13.70
N THR A 322 9.03 -23.05 12.56
CA THR A 322 9.00 -21.61 12.27
C THR A 322 8.19 -20.84 13.32
N ARG A 323 8.66 -19.64 13.65
CA ARG A 323 8.05 -18.77 14.65
C ARG A 323 7.70 -17.42 14.05
N PHE A 324 6.61 -16.86 14.49
CA PHE A 324 6.21 -15.49 14.18
C PHE A 324 6.96 -14.52 15.09
N THR A 325 7.70 -13.61 14.50
CA THR A 325 8.50 -12.59 15.22
C THR A 325 7.92 -11.19 15.12
N GLY A 326 6.64 -11.10 14.71
CA GLY A 326 6.02 -9.82 14.39
C GLY A 326 6.16 -9.46 12.90
N HIS A 327 5.77 -8.24 12.57
CA HIS A 327 5.93 -7.68 11.23
C HIS A 327 6.53 -6.28 11.30
N ASP A 328 7.26 -5.89 10.27
CA ASP A 328 8.08 -4.68 10.26
C ASP A 328 7.31 -3.36 10.05
N GLY A 329 5.99 -3.41 9.98
CA GLY A 329 5.17 -2.22 9.78
C GLY A 329 5.45 -1.44 8.49
N HIS A 330 6.22 -2.02 7.55
CA HIS A 330 6.52 -1.41 6.27
C HIS A 330 5.25 -1.10 5.46
N VAL A 331 5.20 0.12 4.93
CA VAL A 331 4.14 0.58 4.03
C VAL A 331 4.79 1.04 2.73
N HIS A 332 4.29 0.55 1.61
CA HIS A 332 4.60 1.07 0.27
C HIS A 332 3.31 1.19 -0.52
N ARG A 333 2.90 2.41 -0.85
CA ARG A 333 1.65 2.71 -1.56
C ARG A 333 1.82 3.90 -2.50
N THR A 334 1.08 3.86 -3.60
CA THR A 334 0.89 5.02 -4.48
C THR A 334 -0.49 5.59 -4.20
N ILE A 335 -0.58 6.84 -3.77
CA ILE A 335 -1.82 7.53 -3.46
C ILE A 335 -1.83 8.86 -4.21
N ALA A 336 -2.88 9.15 -4.95
CA ALA A 336 -2.99 10.34 -5.80
C ALA A 336 -1.79 10.55 -6.74
N GLY A 337 -1.20 9.45 -7.24
CA GLY A 337 0.00 9.49 -8.08
C GLY A 337 1.32 9.69 -7.34
N VAL A 338 1.29 9.81 -6.02
CA VAL A 338 2.49 9.96 -5.18
C VAL A 338 2.85 8.64 -4.53
N ASP A 339 4.07 8.18 -4.73
CA ASP A 339 4.59 6.99 -4.05
C ASP A 339 4.99 7.35 -2.61
N ILE A 340 4.55 6.53 -1.66
CA ILE A 340 4.81 6.69 -0.24
C ILE A 340 5.41 5.41 0.31
N VAL A 341 6.56 5.53 0.97
CA VAL A 341 7.20 4.44 1.70
C VAL A 341 7.48 4.90 3.12
N SER A 342 7.15 4.06 4.10
CA SER A 342 7.53 4.21 5.49
C SER A 342 8.02 2.86 6.01
N PHE A 343 9.15 2.83 6.73
CA PHE A 343 9.78 1.61 7.19
C PHE A 343 10.54 1.84 8.50
N GLY A 344 10.72 0.78 9.28
CA GLY A 344 11.37 0.84 10.58
C GLY A 344 10.69 1.83 11.52
N GLU A 345 11.47 2.65 12.19
CA GLU A 345 11.04 3.76 13.04
C GLU A 345 10.89 5.04 12.19
N PRO A 346 9.68 5.47 11.83
CA PRO A 346 9.48 6.63 10.94
C PRO A 346 9.64 7.97 11.66
N SER A 347 9.73 7.98 12.98
CA SER A 347 9.98 9.15 13.84
C SER A 347 11.10 8.82 14.82
N ALA A 348 11.97 9.76 15.13
CA ALA A 348 13.09 9.59 16.03
C ALA A 348 12.61 9.47 17.49
N ALA A 349 11.97 8.34 17.83
CA ALA A 349 11.47 8.05 19.18
C ALA A 349 12.53 7.37 20.06
N SER A 350 13.49 6.67 19.47
CA SER A 350 14.61 6.06 20.19
C SER A 350 15.54 7.12 20.77
N PRO A 351 16.08 6.94 21.99
CA PRO A 351 17.00 7.89 22.59
C PRO A 351 18.22 8.19 21.71
N GLY A 352 18.50 9.46 21.46
CA GLY A 352 19.59 9.91 20.59
C GLY A 352 19.36 9.71 19.08
N ALA A 353 18.20 9.22 18.66
CA ALA A 353 17.87 9.11 17.24
C ALA A 353 17.76 10.49 16.58
N VAL A 354 18.24 10.61 15.36
CA VAL A 354 18.29 11.87 14.60
C VAL A 354 17.65 11.73 13.24
N ASP A 355 16.80 12.70 12.88
CA ASP A 355 16.18 12.83 11.57
C ASP A 355 17.15 13.47 10.56
N VAL A 356 17.44 12.77 9.47
CA VAL A 356 18.17 13.29 8.32
C VAL A 356 17.22 13.49 7.16
N VAL A 357 16.93 14.76 6.81
CA VAL A 357 15.87 15.13 5.89
C VAL A 357 16.43 15.71 4.60
N THR A 358 15.90 15.27 3.48
CA THR A 358 16.11 15.86 2.15
C THR A 358 14.77 16.21 1.53
N LEU A 359 14.62 17.45 1.08
CA LEU A 359 13.41 17.96 0.44
C LEU A 359 13.74 18.61 -0.90
N SER A 360 13.10 18.16 -1.98
CA SER A 360 13.13 18.82 -3.28
C SER A 360 11.75 19.40 -3.60
N ARG A 361 11.59 20.72 -3.43
CA ARG A 361 10.31 21.42 -3.69
C ARG A 361 9.89 21.38 -5.17
N ARG A 362 10.83 21.31 -6.11
CA ARG A 362 10.52 21.28 -7.56
C ARG A 362 10.04 19.94 -8.06
N GLY A 363 10.33 18.85 -7.34
CA GLY A 363 9.96 17.48 -7.73
C GLY A 363 8.96 16.79 -6.81
N GLY A 364 8.42 17.48 -5.77
CA GLY A 364 7.52 16.83 -4.82
C GLY A 364 8.16 15.65 -4.07
N VAL A 365 9.49 15.67 -3.90
CA VAL A 365 10.26 14.58 -3.29
C VAL A 365 10.61 14.95 -1.87
N TYR A 366 10.18 14.11 -0.95
CA TYR A 366 10.56 14.17 0.46
C TYR A 366 11.18 12.86 0.89
N ARG A 367 12.37 12.93 1.49
CA ARG A 367 13.07 11.78 2.05
C ARG A 367 13.54 12.12 3.45
N LYS A 368 13.15 11.30 4.40
CA LYS A 368 13.62 11.33 5.78
C LYS A 368 14.19 9.97 6.13
N LEU A 369 15.38 9.94 6.72
CA LEU A 369 15.99 8.77 7.30
C LEU A 369 16.23 9.03 8.78
N VAL A 370 15.92 8.07 9.62
CA VAL A 370 16.13 8.11 11.07
C VAL A 370 17.39 7.32 11.38
N LEU A 371 18.39 7.97 11.92
CA LEU A 371 19.69 7.39 12.25
C LEU A 371 19.90 7.33 13.77
N SER A 372 20.74 6.38 14.19
CA SER A 372 21.29 6.38 15.56
C SER A 372 22.16 7.61 15.83
N ASP A 373 22.41 7.93 17.10
CA ASP A 373 23.18 9.12 17.54
C ASP A 373 24.58 9.19 16.92
N ASP A 374 25.22 8.05 16.69
CA ASP A 374 26.52 7.95 16.02
C ASP A 374 26.47 7.96 14.49
N ALA A 375 25.26 8.11 13.90
CA ALA A 375 25.00 8.03 12.47
C ALA A 375 25.43 6.71 11.80
N GLN A 376 25.66 5.64 12.58
CA GLN A 376 26.12 4.37 12.03
C GLN A 376 25.02 3.37 11.71
N THR A 377 23.85 3.51 12.32
CA THR A 377 22.72 2.56 12.18
C THR A 377 21.50 3.27 11.62
N LEU A 378 20.86 2.66 10.61
CA LEU A 378 19.57 3.11 10.09
C LEU A 378 18.46 2.53 10.96
N LEU A 379 17.67 3.39 11.60
CA LEU A 379 16.54 2.99 12.44
C LEU A 379 15.22 2.94 11.67
N GLY A 380 15.07 3.78 10.65
CA GLY A 380 13.87 3.82 9.84
C GLY A 380 13.85 4.98 8.85
N GLY A 381 12.68 5.25 8.26
CA GLY A 381 12.55 6.38 7.36
C GLY A 381 11.21 6.51 6.66
N ILE A 382 11.08 7.66 5.99
CA ILE A 382 9.92 8.06 5.18
C ILE A 382 10.43 8.52 3.82
N LEU A 383 9.84 8.00 2.74
CA LEU A 383 10.09 8.45 1.38
C LEU A 383 8.76 8.82 0.74
N VAL A 384 8.64 10.00 0.15
CA VAL A 384 7.44 10.48 -0.56
C VAL A 384 7.85 11.05 -1.91
N GLY A 385 7.18 10.62 -2.97
CA GLY A 385 7.51 10.95 -4.36
C GLY A 385 8.55 9.99 -4.95
N ASP A 386 9.83 10.32 -4.85
CA ASP A 386 10.89 9.38 -5.25
C ASP A 386 11.19 8.38 -4.13
N THR A 387 10.74 7.15 -4.34
CA THR A 387 10.94 6.03 -3.41
C THR A 387 12.06 5.08 -3.84
N SER A 388 12.91 5.49 -4.79
CA SER A 388 14.05 4.70 -5.24
C SER A 388 14.95 4.32 -4.07
N GLY A 389 15.47 3.08 -4.09
CA GLY A 389 16.33 2.56 -3.01
C GLY A 389 15.57 2.06 -1.77
N HIS A 390 14.23 2.17 -1.67
CA HIS A 390 13.48 1.78 -0.49
C HIS A 390 13.73 0.32 -0.04
N VAL A 391 13.95 -0.60 -0.99
CA VAL A 391 14.26 -2.01 -0.67
C VAL A 391 15.60 -2.14 0.06
N SER A 392 16.62 -1.39 -0.39
CA SER A 392 17.95 -1.37 0.24
C SER A 392 17.88 -0.71 1.61
N PHE A 393 17.16 0.42 1.75
CA PHE A 393 16.95 1.08 3.04
C PHE A 393 16.23 0.16 4.03
N ARG A 394 15.15 -0.48 3.62
CA ARG A 394 14.39 -1.39 4.48
C ARG A 394 15.25 -2.55 5.00
N ARG A 395 16.09 -3.14 4.14
CA ARG A 395 17.01 -4.23 4.54
C ARG A 395 18.09 -3.77 5.49
N ALA A 396 18.48 -2.49 5.42
CA ALA A 396 19.50 -1.91 6.26
C ALA A 396 18.97 -1.44 7.63
N VAL A 397 17.67 -1.53 7.90
CA VAL A 397 17.10 -1.18 9.21
C VAL A 397 17.68 -2.08 10.30
N GLY A 398 18.23 -1.46 11.37
CA GLY A 398 18.91 -2.15 12.45
C GLY A 398 20.36 -2.56 12.13
N GLU A 399 20.77 -2.41 10.87
CA GLU A 399 22.12 -2.75 10.44
C GLU A 399 23.03 -1.52 10.40
N ARG A 400 24.33 -1.75 10.53
CA ARG A 400 25.32 -0.69 10.33
C ARG A 400 25.31 -0.23 8.87
N LEU A 401 25.22 1.08 8.66
CA LEU A 401 25.22 1.70 7.34
C LEU A 401 26.50 1.40 6.56
N ARG A 402 26.37 0.65 5.46
CA ARG A 402 27.47 0.26 4.56
C ARG A 402 27.00 0.26 3.11
N GLY A 403 27.96 0.29 2.16
CA GLY A 403 27.68 0.11 0.75
C GLY A 403 26.77 1.18 0.15
N GLU A 404 25.77 0.76 -0.63
CA GLU A 404 24.89 1.66 -1.41
C GLU A 404 24.12 2.66 -0.56
N VAL A 405 23.63 2.25 0.61
CA VAL A 405 22.84 3.11 1.52
C VAL A 405 23.70 4.23 2.09
N ALA A 406 24.92 3.91 2.53
CA ALA A 406 25.87 4.91 3.02
C ALA A 406 26.33 5.85 1.89
N GLU A 407 26.53 5.33 0.67
CA GLU A 407 26.91 6.13 -0.49
C GLU A 407 25.76 7.03 -0.97
N GLU A 408 24.51 6.57 -0.89
CA GLU A 408 23.33 7.40 -1.20
C GLU A 408 23.21 8.59 -0.24
N LEU A 409 23.40 8.38 1.06
CA LEU A 409 23.45 9.45 2.05
C LEU A 409 24.58 10.44 1.78
N ARG A 410 25.79 9.93 1.44
CA ARG A 410 26.94 10.77 1.07
C ARG A 410 26.69 11.56 -0.21
N ARG A 411 26.04 10.97 -1.21
CA ARG A 411 25.72 11.61 -2.49
C ARG A 411 24.72 12.75 -2.33
N THR A 412 23.67 12.52 -1.53
CA THR A 412 22.66 13.54 -1.23
C THR A 412 23.26 14.77 -0.52
N ALA A 413 24.35 14.58 0.21
CA ALA A 413 25.06 15.64 0.93
C ALA A 413 26.15 16.38 0.10
N ARG A 414 26.47 15.93 -1.12
CA ARG A 414 27.62 16.46 -1.91
C ARG A 414 27.46 17.85 -2.50
N ASP A 415 26.32 18.49 -2.38
CA ASP A 415 25.98 19.64 -3.23
C ASP A 415 26.26 21.02 -2.62
N HIS A 416 27.46 21.26 -2.07
CA HIS A 416 27.89 22.67 -1.88
C HIS A 416 29.42 22.73 -1.79
N GLY A 417 30.06 23.21 -2.83
CA GLY A 417 31.54 23.35 -2.90
C GLY A 417 32.15 23.97 -1.64
N GLY A 418 33.15 23.34 -1.12
CA GLY A 418 33.80 23.42 0.20
C GLY A 418 34.17 24.78 0.81
N LYS A 419 33.59 25.88 0.37
CA LYS A 419 33.84 27.23 0.90
C LYS A 419 32.62 27.94 1.47
N ILE A 420 31.39 27.40 1.23
CA ILE A 420 30.14 27.99 1.72
C ILE A 420 29.72 27.30 3.01
N PRO A 421 29.25 28.01 4.04
CA PRO A 421 28.70 27.39 5.24
C PRO A 421 27.56 26.43 4.89
N VAL A 422 27.57 25.25 5.52
CA VAL A 422 26.52 24.23 5.34
C VAL A 422 25.15 24.81 5.62
N CYS A 423 25.03 25.58 6.69
CA CYS A 423 23.84 26.35 7.02
C CYS A 423 24.21 27.52 7.98
N VAL A 424 23.28 28.44 8.17
CA VAL A 424 23.44 29.57 9.10
C VAL A 424 23.57 29.12 10.56
N HIS A 425 23.03 27.95 10.93
CA HIS A 425 23.07 27.45 12.30
C HIS A 425 24.45 26.94 12.68
N ILE A 426 25.14 26.21 11.82
CA ILE A 426 26.49 25.72 12.06
C ILE A 426 27.55 26.78 11.74
N GLY A 427 27.33 27.60 10.71
CA GLY A 427 28.25 28.66 10.31
C GLY A 427 29.60 28.16 9.75
N MET A 428 29.77 26.86 9.56
CA MET A 428 30.98 26.20 9.08
C MET A 428 30.76 25.57 7.72
N SER A 429 31.78 25.53 6.88
CA SER A 429 31.77 24.72 5.65
C SER A 429 31.87 23.22 5.99
N SER A 430 31.52 22.35 5.02
CA SER A 430 31.63 20.89 5.20
C SER A 430 33.03 20.46 5.61
N HIS A 431 34.07 21.10 5.06
CA HIS A 431 35.46 20.80 5.40
C HIS A 431 35.81 21.22 6.84
N GLN A 432 35.41 22.44 7.26
CA GLN A 432 35.60 22.92 8.63
C GLN A 432 34.85 22.06 9.64
N LEU A 433 33.62 21.62 9.31
CA LEU A 433 32.82 20.73 10.12
C LEU A 433 33.54 19.39 10.35
N LEU A 434 34.03 18.77 9.28
CA LEU A 434 34.78 17.52 9.35
C LEU A 434 36.05 17.66 10.19
N GLU A 435 36.78 18.78 10.03
CA GLU A 435 37.99 19.06 10.83
C GLU A 435 37.67 19.24 12.33
N VAL A 436 36.58 19.94 12.68
CA VAL A 436 36.18 20.12 14.07
C VAL A 436 35.83 18.77 14.70
N ILE A 437 34.98 17.95 14.03
CA ILE A 437 34.60 16.63 14.52
C ILE A 437 35.81 15.72 14.69
N ARG A 438 36.78 15.74 13.71
CA ARG A 438 38.02 14.96 13.77
C ARG A 438 38.95 15.41 14.91
N ARG A 439 39.17 16.71 15.03
CA ARG A 439 40.11 17.28 16.00
C ARG A 439 39.62 17.08 17.44
N GLU A 440 38.31 17.22 17.68
CA GLU A 440 37.71 17.11 19.00
C GLU A 440 37.27 15.67 19.31
N GLY A 441 37.43 14.75 18.35
CA GLY A 441 37.15 13.34 18.55
C GLY A 441 35.67 13.00 18.72
N LEU A 442 34.77 13.88 18.25
CA LEU A 442 33.33 13.70 18.40
C LEU A 442 32.86 12.47 17.62
N THR A 443 31.93 11.73 18.21
CA THR A 443 31.43 10.46 17.65
C THR A 443 29.93 10.42 17.50
N THR A 444 29.22 11.36 18.10
CA THR A 444 27.77 11.38 18.14
C THR A 444 27.19 12.77 17.85
N PHE A 445 25.92 12.80 17.46
CA PHE A 445 25.15 14.05 17.33
C PHE A 445 25.04 14.78 18.65
N THR A 446 24.83 14.03 19.74
CA THR A 446 24.72 14.58 21.10
C THR A 446 26.00 15.30 21.51
N GLU A 447 27.19 14.68 21.31
CA GLU A 447 28.50 15.32 21.60
C GLU A 447 28.69 16.58 20.75
N PHE A 448 28.32 16.52 19.46
CA PHE A 448 28.41 17.66 18.56
C PHE A 448 27.47 18.82 19.01
N GLY A 449 26.24 18.52 19.41
CA GLY A 449 25.27 19.48 19.92
C GLY A 449 25.73 20.16 21.20
N LEU A 450 26.26 19.38 22.15
CA LEU A 450 26.86 19.89 23.39
C LEU A 450 28.03 20.84 23.10
N ARG A 451 28.86 20.51 22.10
CA ARG A 451 30.02 21.33 21.70
C ARG A 451 29.62 22.67 21.09
N LEU A 452 28.54 22.72 20.31
CA LEU A 452 27.97 23.94 19.71
C LEU A 452 27.05 24.72 20.65
N GLY A 453 26.65 24.13 21.79
CA GLY A 453 25.66 24.70 22.69
C GLY A 453 24.22 24.66 22.15
N ARG A 454 23.97 23.86 21.14
CA ARG A 454 22.64 23.59 20.55
C ARG A 454 22.66 22.37 19.65
N GLU A 455 21.52 21.71 19.53
CA GLU A 455 21.35 20.56 18.65
C GLU A 455 21.31 20.97 17.16
N PRO A 456 21.75 20.10 16.23
CA PRO A 456 21.62 20.30 14.80
C PRO A 456 20.18 20.01 14.37
N ASP A 457 19.28 20.95 14.55
CA ASP A 457 17.82 20.83 14.41
C ASP A 457 17.27 21.11 13.00
N CYS A 458 18.09 21.51 12.04
CA CYS A 458 17.64 21.72 10.67
C CYS A 458 18.15 20.63 9.71
N ALA A 459 17.36 20.32 8.67
CA ALA A 459 17.69 19.28 7.69
C ALA A 459 19.11 19.36 7.09
N ARG A 460 19.64 20.57 6.89
CA ARG A 460 21.00 20.77 6.38
C ARG A 460 22.06 20.49 7.44
N CYS A 461 21.80 20.86 8.68
CA CYS A 461 22.69 20.58 9.81
C CYS A 461 22.81 19.08 10.03
N SER A 462 21.67 18.41 10.22
CA SER A 462 21.61 16.96 10.49
C SER A 462 22.29 16.15 9.39
N LEU A 463 21.99 16.47 8.12
CA LEU A 463 22.60 15.78 6.98
C LEU A 463 24.12 15.95 6.94
N ALA A 464 24.62 17.16 7.18
CA ALA A 464 26.06 17.43 7.14
C ALA A 464 26.82 16.78 8.29
N VAL A 465 26.24 16.80 9.51
CA VAL A 465 26.84 16.15 10.69
C VAL A 465 26.81 14.63 10.52
N ALA A 466 25.68 14.05 10.06
CA ALA A 466 25.58 12.62 9.78
C ALA A 466 26.72 12.17 8.82
N ARG A 467 26.87 12.90 7.71
CA ARG A 467 27.93 12.60 6.74
C ARG A 467 29.32 12.64 7.36
N ALA A 468 29.63 13.69 8.12
CA ALA A 468 30.95 13.84 8.73
C ALA A 468 31.23 12.71 9.75
N LEU A 469 30.24 12.34 10.57
CA LEU A 469 30.35 11.22 11.51
C LEU A 469 30.56 9.89 10.78
N MET A 470 29.83 9.63 9.69
CA MET A 470 29.98 8.42 8.87
C MET A 470 31.36 8.34 8.21
N GLU A 471 31.85 9.45 7.64
CA GLU A 471 33.15 9.53 6.98
C GLU A 471 34.31 9.22 7.94
N LEU A 472 34.24 9.78 9.15
CA LEU A 472 35.26 9.56 10.19
C LEU A 472 35.15 8.17 10.86
N ALA A 473 33.95 7.59 10.91
CA ALA A 473 33.78 6.23 11.40
C ALA A 473 34.40 5.19 10.44
N ASP A 474 34.29 5.40 9.13
CA ASP A 474 34.93 4.55 8.13
C ASP A 474 36.48 4.66 8.20
N GLU A 475 37.03 5.87 8.44
CA GLU A 475 38.47 6.07 8.64
C GLU A 475 39.04 5.33 9.86
N ARG A 476 38.20 5.13 10.92
CA ARG A 476 38.61 4.46 12.17
C ARG A 476 38.54 2.93 12.09
N LEU A 477 37.93 2.36 11.05
CA LEU A 477 37.92 0.91 10.83
C LEU A 477 39.25 0.46 10.28
N PRO A 478 39.92 -0.60 10.82
CA PRO A 478 41.09 -1.17 10.23
C PRO A 478 40.72 -1.68 8.82
N GLN A 479 41.48 -1.22 7.82
CA GLN A 479 41.38 -1.71 6.43
C GLN A 479 41.71 -3.21 6.44
N LYS A 480 40.73 -4.06 6.57
CA LYS A 480 40.85 -5.48 6.26
C LYS A 480 40.87 -5.59 4.74
N GLY A 481 41.95 -6.23 4.25
CA GLY A 481 42.23 -6.45 2.84
C GLY A 481 40.97 -6.94 2.08
N GLU A 482 40.88 -6.50 0.85
CA GLU A 482 39.81 -6.86 -0.09
C GLU A 482 39.76 -8.37 -0.28
N ASP A 483 38.90 -9.04 0.46
CA ASP A 483 38.59 -10.44 0.26
C ASP A 483 37.59 -10.63 -0.89
N ALA A 484 37.89 -11.60 -1.74
CA ALA A 484 37.20 -12.00 -2.98
C ALA A 484 35.72 -12.39 -2.85
N SER A 485 35.04 -12.04 -1.74
CA SER A 485 33.64 -12.28 -1.51
C SER A 485 32.71 -11.24 -2.15
N SER A 486 33.24 -10.05 -2.51
CA SER A 486 32.46 -8.96 -3.12
C SER A 486 32.07 -9.22 -4.58
N GLU A 487 32.79 -10.11 -5.27
CA GLU A 487 32.50 -10.43 -6.68
C GLU A 487 31.32 -11.42 -6.85
N ARG A 488 31.06 -12.27 -5.85
CA ARG A 488 29.86 -13.13 -5.81
C ARG A 488 28.59 -12.34 -5.47
N ALA A 489 28.69 -11.28 -4.66
CA ALA A 489 27.57 -10.41 -4.33
C ALA A 489 27.12 -9.56 -5.53
N ARG A 490 28.05 -9.14 -6.40
CA ARG A 490 27.69 -8.36 -7.60
C ARG A 490 26.97 -9.17 -8.67
N ARG A 491 27.11 -10.51 -8.69
CA ARG A 491 26.34 -11.40 -9.60
C ARG A 491 24.95 -11.76 -9.07
N ALA A 492 24.68 -11.57 -7.78
CA ALA A 492 23.38 -11.88 -7.17
C ALA A 492 22.37 -10.71 -7.18
N VAL A 493 22.79 -9.48 -7.47
CA VAL A 493 21.93 -8.27 -7.46
C VAL A 493 21.13 -8.09 -8.78
N GLY A 494 21.24 -9.03 -9.71
CA GLY A 494 20.52 -8.98 -11.01
C GLY A 494 19.04 -9.41 -10.98
N SER A 495 18.40 -9.68 -9.85
CA SER A 495 16.99 -10.10 -9.86
C SER A 495 16.28 -9.84 -8.56
N ALA A 496 15.53 -8.76 -8.46
CA ALA A 496 14.23 -8.74 -7.78
C ALA A 496 13.58 -7.34 -7.83
N SER A 497 12.90 -7.00 -8.89
CA SER A 497 11.71 -6.16 -8.77
C SER A 497 10.52 -7.09 -8.97
N ALA A 498 9.79 -7.40 -7.90
CA ALA A 498 8.60 -8.22 -7.94
C ALA A 498 7.39 -7.43 -8.48
N GLY A 499 7.53 -6.91 -9.71
CA GLY A 499 6.43 -6.51 -10.56
C GLY A 499 6.27 -7.58 -11.63
N SER A 500 5.05 -7.96 -11.96
CA SER A 500 4.85 -8.87 -13.09
C SER A 500 5.39 -8.23 -14.36
N ARG A 501 6.06 -9.05 -15.15
CA ARG A 501 6.58 -8.64 -16.45
C ARG A 501 5.60 -9.02 -17.55
N VAL A 502 5.54 -8.17 -18.57
CA VAL A 502 4.83 -8.43 -19.82
C VAL A 502 5.87 -8.51 -20.92
N SER A 503 6.00 -9.66 -21.58
CA SER A 503 6.91 -9.84 -22.70
C SER A 503 6.16 -9.72 -24.02
N LEU A 504 6.67 -8.87 -24.91
CA LEU A 504 6.21 -8.68 -26.27
C LEU A 504 7.20 -9.37 -27.22
N SER A 505 6.71 -10.21 -28.12
CA SER A 505 7.51 -10.84 -29.18
C SER A 505 6.98 -10.42 -30.53
N ALA A 506 7.85 -10.09 -31.47
CA ALA A 506 7.43 -9.83 -32.83
C ALA A 506 6.92 -11.10 -33.52
N ALA A 507 5.93 -10.99 -34.38
CA ALA A 507 5.35 -12.11 -35.12
C ALA A 507 6.39 -12.85 -35.96
N GLY A 508 6.32 -14.17 -35.92
CA GLY A 508 7.19 -15.02 -36.76
C GLY A 508 8.67 -15.00 -36.40
N GLY A 509 9.08 -14.44 -35.24
CA GLY A 509 10.48 -14.31 -34.87
C GLY A 509 11.21 -13.15 -35.57
N GLY A 510 10.45 -12.21 -36.16
CA GLY A 510 10.97 -11.00 -36.80
C GLY A 510 11.38 -9.90 -35.79
N GLU A 511 11.88 -8.78 -36.29
CA GLU A 511 12.22 -7.59 -35.54
C GLU A 511 11.02 -6.65 -35.44
N PHE A 512 10.92 -5.86 -34.32
CA PHE A 512 9.95 -4.79 -34.21
C PHE A 512 10.27 -3.65 -35.19
N GLY A 513 9.26 -3.17 -35.91
CA GLY A 513 9.43 -2.01 -36.77
C GLY A 513 9.69 -0.72 -35.97
N PRO A 514 10.33 0.32 -36.56
CA PRO A 514 10.67 1.55 -35.86
C PRO A 514 9.46 2.22 -35.18
N GLN A 515 8.28 2.23 -35.81
CA GLN A 515 7.07 2.82 -35.25
C GLN A 515 6.57 2.01 -34.04
N GLN A 516 6.66 0.70 -34.10
CA GLN A 516 6.27 -0.18 -32.97
C GLN A 516 7.17 0.02 -31.75
N LEU A 517 8.48 0.24 -31.96
CA LEU A 517 9.42 0.55 -30.89
C LEU A 517 9.09 1.89 -30.21
N VAL A 518 8.72 2.91 -31.00
CA VAL A 518 8.27 4.21 -30.48
C VAL A 518 6.99 4.06 -29.68
N ASP A 519 6.00 3.32 -30.20
CA ASP A 519 4.72 3.11 -29.53
C ASP A 519 4.89 2.34 -28.21
N ILE A 520 5.73 1.30 -28.19
CA ILE A 520 6.07 0.55 -26.95
C ILE A 520 6.78 1.47 -25.95
N GLY A 521 7.71 2.32 -26.42
CA GLY A 521 8.41 3.29 -25.57
C GLY A 521 7.47 4.30 -24.94
N CYS A 522 6.55 4.87 -25.72
CA CYS A 522 5.52 5.79 -25.22
C CYS A 522 4.59 5.11 -24.19
N ILE A 523 4.15 3.88 -24.48
CA ILE A 523 3.32 3.10 -23.55
C ILE A 523 4.09 2.81 -22.25
N ALA A 524 5.37 2.43 -22.35
CA ALA A 524 6.19 2.21 -21.17
C ALA A 524 6.30 3.47 -20.30
N LEU A 525 6.47 4.64 -20.91
CA LEU A 525 6.49 5.94 -20.21
C LEU A 525 5.13 6.28 -19.59
N ASP A 526 4.03 6.12 -20.34
CA ASP A 526 2.67 6.43 -19.86
C ASP A 526 2.28 5.60 -18.61
N PHE A 527 2.76 4.36 -18.53
CA PHE A 527 2.49 3.45 -17.41
C PHE A 527 3.61 3.40 -16.36
N GLY A 528 4.68 4.18 -16.52
CA GLY A 528 5.83 4.17 -15.61
C GLY A 528 6.55 2.82 -15.55
N LEU A 529 6.65 2.12 -16.69
CA LEU A 529 7.27 0.80 -16.80
C LEU A 529 8.72 0.93 -17.26
N SER A 530 9.57 0.01 -16.81
CA SER A 530 10.90 -0.13 -17.39
C SER A 530 10.86 -1.07 -18.58
N LEU A 531 11.56 -0.68 -19.67
CA LEU A 531 11.67 -1.44 -20.91
C LEU A 531 13.05 -2.10 -20.98
N GLN A 532 13.07 -3.40 -21.26
CA GLN A 532 14.31 -4.15 -21.44
C GLN A 532 14.19 -5.02 -22.71
N VAL A 533 15.24 -5.03 -23.52
CA VAL A 533 15.33 -5.94 -24.68
C VAL A 533 16.10 -7.18 -24.24
N VAL A 534 15.48 -8.36 -24.39
CA VAL A 534 16.06 -9.66 -24.02
C VAL A 534 15.78 -10.64 -25.17
N ASP A 535 16.82 -11.17 -25.79
CA ASP A 535 16.74 -12.21 -26.83
C ASP A 535 15.69 -11.92 -27.93
N SER A 536 15.73 -10.74 -28.55
CA SER A 536 14.78 -10.28 -29.58
C SER A 536 13.33 -10.08 -29.08
N ARG A 537 13.13 -9.96 -27.77
CA ARG A 537 11.85 -9.63 -27.12
C ARG A 537 11.97 -8.34 -26.35
N ILE A 538 10.85 -7.63 -26.21
CA ILE A 538 10.76 -6.46 -25.36
C ILE A 538 10.00 -6.82 -24.09
N GLU A 539 10.64 -6.68 -22.95
CA GLU A 539 10.02 -6.87 -21.64
C GLU A 539 9.64 -5.53 -21.03
N LEU A 540 8.36 -5.35 -20.73
CA LEU A 540 7.84 -4.26 -19.89
C LEU A 540 7.81 -4.76 -18.46
N ARG A 541 8.64 -4.17 -17.60
CA ARG A 541 8.78 -4.55 -16.17
C ARG A 541 8.18 -3.49 -15.27
N GLY A 542 7.70 -3.92 -14.11
CA GLY A 542 7.06 -3.04 -13.15
C GLY A 542 5.55 -2.89 -13.34
N VAL A 543 4.94 -3.76 -14.18
CA VAL A 543 3.50 -3.75 -14.42
C VAL A 543 2.76 -4.10 -13.14
N ARG A 544 2.03 -3.16 -12.59
CA ARG A 544 1.17 -3.35 -11.41
C ARG A 544 -0.10 -4.11 -11.82
N ARG A 545 -0.69 -4.88 -10.91
CA ARG A 545 -1.91 -5.66 -11.20
C ARG A 545 -3.03 -4.78 -11.77
N GLY A 546 -3.33 -3.63 -11.18
CA GLY A 546 -4.36 -2.69 -11.64
C GLY A 546 -4.06 -2.02 -12.99
N GLN A 547 -2.81 -2.03 -13.46
CA GLN A 547 -2.44 -1.46 -14.76
C GLN A 547 -2.60 -2.45 -15.92
N ARG A 548 -2.78 -3.75 -15.66
CA ARG A 548 -2.75 -4.79 -16.70
C ARG A 548 -3.86 -4.62 -17.75
N SER A 549 -5.08 -4.34 -17.32
CA SER A 549 -6.22 -4.15 -18.21
C SER A 549 -6.04 -2.90 -19.09
N ALA A 550 -5.65 -1.78 -18.49
CA ALA A 550 -5.39 -0.54 -19.22
C ALA A 550 -4.18 -0.66 -20.16
N LEU A 551 -3.09 -1.30 -19.70
CA LEU A 551 -1.92 -1.60 -20.53
C LEU A 551 -2.30 -2.48 -21.73
N ARG A 552 -3.11 -3.51 -21.52
CA ARG A 552 -3.61 -4.41 -22.56
C ARG A 552 -4.47 -3.66 -23.59
N LYS A 553 -5.38 -2.81 -23.14
CA LYS A 553 -6.19 -1.95 -24.02
C LYS A 553 -5.31 -1.01 -24.85
N ARG A 554 -4.28 -0.42 -24.25
CA ARG A 554 -3.38 0.50 -24.92
C ARG A 554 -2.49 -0.20 -25.95
N LEU A 555 -1.94 -1.37 -25.62
CA LEU A 555 -1.18 -2.20 -26.55
C LEU A 555 -2.05 -2.68 -27.73
N ALA A 556 -3.30 -3.05 -27.48
CA ALA A 556 -4.25 -3.42 -28.52
C ALA A 556 -4.60 -2.25 -29.45
N ALA A 557 -4.75 -1.04 -28.91
CA ALA A 557 -5.07 0.17 -29.68
C ALA A 557 -3.98 0.57 -30.69
N VAL A 558 -2.72 0.18 -30.41
CA VAL A 558 -1.58 0.41 -31.33
C VAL A 558 -1.21 -0.85 -32.15
N GLY A 559 -2.08 -1.88 -32.15
CA GLY A 559 -1.88 -3.09 -32.93
C GLY A 559 -0.78 -4.03 -32.42
N LEU A 560 -0.38 -3.89 -31.17
CA LEU A 560 0.65 -4.72 -30.53
C LEU A 560 0.08 -5.93 -29.76
N LEU A 561 -1.23 -6.17 -29.87
CA LEU A 561 -1.94 -7.34 -29.36
C LEU A 561 -2.78 -7.94 -30.47
N GLY A 562 -2.41 -9.13 -30.92
CA GLY A 562 -3.07 -9.94 -31.92
C GLY A 562 -2.36 -11.28 -32.01
N GLU A 563 -2.76 -12.14 -32.98
CA GLU A 563 -2.06 -13.42 -33.23
C GLU A 563 -0.57 -13.23 -33.55
N GLU A 564 -0.20 -12.02 -33.98
CA GLU A 564 1.17 -11.66 -34.34
C GLU A 564 2.03 -11.26 -33.14
N PHE A 565 1.41 -10.92 -31.95
CA PHE A 565 2.12 -10.43 -30.75
C PHE A 565 1.63 -11.15 -29.48
N PRO A 566 2.07 -12.39 -29.23
CA PRO A 566 1.64 -13.12 -28.05
C PRO A 566 2.16 -12.47 -26.76
N LEU A 567 1.27 -12.20 -25.83
CA LEU A 567 1.57 -11.75 -24.48
C LEU A 567 1.95 -12.95 -23.60
N ARG A 568 3.18 -12.94 -23.07
CA ARG A 568 3.59 -13.90 -22.05
C ARG A 568 3.68 -13.20 -20.70
N THR A 569 2.91 -13.67 -19.73
CA THR A 569 3.00 -13.21 -18.34
C THR A 569 3.80 -14.23 -17.53
N GLY A 570 4.94 -13.84 -16.99
CA GLY A 570 5.78 -14.69 -16.15
C GLY A 570 5.87 -14.15 -14.74
N SER A 571 5.42 -14.92 -13.73
CA SER A 571 5.98 -14.85 -12.38
C SER A 571 7.32 -15.56 -12.45
N GLY A 572 8.38 -14.91 -11.91
CA GLY A 572 9.75 -15.39 -12.07
C GLY A 572 9.98 -16.77 -11.47
N ASP A 573 9.80 -17.79 -12.27
CA ASP A 573 10.50 -19.08 -12.18
C ASP A 573 10.19 -19.81 -13.50
N GLY A 574 11.26 -20.26 -14.16
CA GLY A 574 11.20 -20.77 -15.51
C GLY A 574 10.41 -22.06 -15.66
N GLN A 575 9.23 -21.96 -16.22
CA GLN A 575 8.61 -23.01 -17.00
C GLN A 575 7.67 -22.39 -18.06
N GLU A 576 8.00 -22.64 -19.31
CA GLU A 576 7.20 -22.24 -20.47
C GLU A 576 5.98 -23.16 -20.59
N GLN A 577 4.77 -22.59 -20.50
CA GLN A 577 3.56 -23.26 -20.96
C GLN A 577 2.95 -22.49 -22.13
N SER A 578 2.99 -23.10 -23.30
CA SER A 578 2.28 -22.70 -24.51
C SER A 578 0.85 -23.23 -24.49
N LEU A 579 -0.14 -22.37 -24.71
CA LEU A 579 -1.53 -22.74 -24.94
C LEU A 579 -1.83 -22.90 -26.44
N PRO A 580 -2.69 -23.85 -26.86
CA PRO A 580 -2.92 -24.19 -28.23
C PRO A 580 -3.82 -23.18 -28.96
N SER A 581 -3.51 -23.00 -30.24
CA SER A 581 -4.28 -22.25 -31.24
C SER A 581 -5.57 -22.97 -31.61
N GLY A 582 -6.71 -22.30 -31.56
CA GLY A 582 -8.01 -22.78 -32.02
C GLY A 582 -8.82 -21.72 -32.72
N GLU A 583 -9.02 -21.97 -34.01
CA GLU A 583 -10.11 -21.58 -34.92
C GLU A 583 -10.31 -20.13 -35.37
N SER A 584 -10.27 -20.02 -36.66
CA SER A 584 -10.44 -18.92 -37.60
C SER A 584 -11.84 -18.31 -37.65
N ALA A 585 -11.92 -16.97 -37.74
CA ALA A 585 -13.09 -16.25 -38.29
C ALA A 585 -12.67 -14.99 -39.09
N PRO A 586 -13.50 -14.43 -39.94
CA PRO A 586 -13.14 -13.98 -41.29
C PRO A 586 -12.72 -12.50 -41.40
N SER A 587 -11.99 -12.25 -42.48
CA SER A 587 -11.44 -10.96 -42.94
C SER A 587 -12.46 -9.85 -43.18
N HIS A 588 -12.15 -8.62 -42.63
CA HIS A 588 -12.72 -7.36 -43.11
C HIS A 588 -11.61 -6.38 -43.54
N PRO A 589 -11.87 -5.48 -44.52
CA PRO A 589 -10.85 -4.78 -45.28
C PRO A 589 -10.26 -3.57 -44.58
N ARG A 590 -9.00 -3.27 -44.90
CA ARG A 590 -8.22 -2.11 -44.42
C ARG A 590 -8.78 -0.78 -44.95
N PRO A 591 -8.85 0.29 -44.18
CA PRO A 591 -9.04 1.63 -44.69
C PRO A 591 -7.71 2.27 -45.14
N SER A 592 -7.79 3.03 -46.21
CA SER A 592 -6.71 3.65 -46.95
C SER A 592 -6.01 4.81 -46.18
N SER A 593 -4.76 5.04 -46.55
CA SER A 593 -3.75 5.92 -45.90
C SER A 593 -4.02 7.44 -45.93
N ASP A 594 -5.19 7.91 -46.34
CA ASP A 594 -5.47 9.36 -46.47
C ASP A 594 -6.25 9.98 -45.29
N ALA A 595 -6.80 9.17 -44.40
CA ALA A 595 -7.52 9.70 -43.23
C ALA A 595 -6.60 10.14 -42.09
N ALA A 596 -5.35 9.69 -42.02
CA ALA A 596 -4.42 10.01 -40.97
C ALA A 596 -3.70 11.36 -41.15
N ARG A 597 -3.71 11.95 -42.34
CA ARG A 597 -3.04 13.25 -42.61
C ARG A 597 -3.89 14.48 -42.31
N ASN A 598 -5.21 14.31 -42.16
CA ASN A 598 -6.11 15.45 -41.86
C ASN A 598 -6.37 15.68 -40.38
N ALA A 599 -6.02 14.74 -39.49
CA ALA A 599 -6.23 14.88 -38.05
C ALA A 599 -5.16 15.73 -37.34
N VAL A 600 -3.98 15.92 -37.95
CA VAL A 600 -2.87 16.69 -37.34
C VAL A 600 -2.94 18.20 -37.69
N ARG A 601 -3.74 18.59 -38.69
CA ARG A 601 -3.87 20.01 -39.10
C ARG A 601 -4.98 20.79 -38.41
N THR A 602 -5.83 20.19 -37.64
CA THR A 602 -6.96 20.85 -36.94
C THR A 602 -6.71 21.15 -35.46
N MET A 603 -5.55 20.79 -34.89
CA MET A 603 -5.23 21.09 -33.49
C MET A 603 -4.40 22.37 -33.27
N ASP A 604 -3.86 23.02 -34.32
CA ASP A 604 -3.02 24.23 -34.19
C ASP A 604 -3.76 25.54 -34.38
N ALA A 605 -5.08 25.56 -34.58
CA ALA A 605 -5.84 26.81 -34.86
C ALA A 605 -6.79 27.26 -33.73
N GLY A 606 -6.75 26.69 -32.55
CA GLY A 606 -7.74 26.91 -31.47
C GLY A 606 -7.27 27.75 -30.27
N TRP A 607 -6.05 28.27 -30.22
CA TRP A 607 -5.51 28.89 -28.99
C TRP A 607 -5.10 30.36 -29.11
N ALA A 608 -5.51 31.08 -30.14
CA ALA A 608 -5.11 32.48 -30.33
C ALA A 608 -6.22 33.55 -30.18
N ASP A 609 -7.43 33.19 -29.72
CA ASP A 609 -8.50 34.23 -29.68
C ASP A 609 -9.44 34.15 -28.47
N ARG A 610 -8.89 34.18 -27.23
CA ARG A 610 -9.65 34.52 -26.01
C ARG A 610 -8.82 35.29 -24.98
N GLY A 611 -8.38 36.47 -25.38
CA GLY A 611 -7.68 37.40 -24.51
C GLY A 611 -7.92 38.86 -24.89
N ARG A 612 -9.15 39.34 -24.87
CA ARG A 612 -9.48 40.78 -24.78
C ARG A 612 -10.98 40.99 -24.61
N SER A 613 -11.41 41.25 -23.39
CA SER A 613 -12.53 42.12 -23.02
C SER A 613 -12.99 41.81 -21.59
N ILE A 614 -12.44 42.49 -20.62
CA ILE A 614 -13.19 42.90 -19.43
C ILE A 614 -12.73 44.29 -19.04
N GLY A 615 -13.66 45.25 -19.23
CA GLY A 615 -13.50 46.66 -18.97
C GLY A 615 -13.43 46.99 -17.47
N ARG A 616 -12.72 48.03 -17.20
CA ARG A 616 -12.59 48.71 -15.90
C ARG A 616 -13.95 49.24 -15.43
N HIS A 617 -14.37 48.91 -14.21
CA HIS A 617 -15.26 49.72 -13.42
C HIS A 617 -14.63 50.10 -12.08
N ARG A 618 -14.63 51.41 -11.83
CA ARG A 618 -14.06 52.14 -10.70
C ARG A 618 -14.80 51.82 -9.40
N ALA A 619 -14.05 51.73 -8.33
CA ALA A 619 -14.50 51.80 -6.97
C ALA A 619 -14.94 53.22 -6.58
N SER A 620 -15.96 53.33 -5.75
CA SER A 620 -16.19 54.45 -4.85
C SER A 620 -16.71 53.95 -3.49
N PRO A 621 -16.35 54.60 -2.39
CA PRO A 621 -16.50 54.08 -1.05
C PRO A 621 -17.80 54.55 -0.39
N LEU A 622 -18.40 53.73 0.46
CA LEU A 622 -19.40 54.19 1.43
C LEU A 622 -19.04 53.75 2.85
N ARG A 623 -19.22 54.70 3.70
CA ARG A 623 -18.88 54.91 5.10
C ARG A 623 -19.50 53.90 6.05
N ALA A 624 -18.80 53.73 7.14
CA ALA A 624 -19.24 53.15 8.39
C ALA A 624 -20.42 53.89 9.03
N GLU A 625 -21.31 53.14 9.63
CA GLU A 625 -22.11 53.56 10.80
C GLU A 625 -22.42 52.36 11.65
N ASN A 626 -21.91 52.39 12.89
CA ASN A 626 -22.41 51.65 14.05
C ASN A 626 -23.51 52.54 14.67
N PRO A 627 -24.57 52.08 15.34
CA PRO A 627 -24.46 51.63 16.72
C PRO A 627 -25.55 50.64 17.21
N ALA A 628 -25.28 50.14 18.38
CA ALA A 628 -25.99 49.56 19.47
C ALA A 628 -25.90 48.05 19.60
#